data_5be15af6f64749f46b07557c38ae2d4e
#
_entry.id   5be15af6f64749f46b07557c38ae2d4e
#
_cell.length_a   1.000
_cell.length_b   1.000
_cell.length_c   1.000
_cell.angle_alpha   90.00
_cell.angle_beta   90.00
_cell.angle_gamma   90.00
#
_symmetry.space_group_name_H-M   'P 1'
#
loop_
_entity.id
_entity.type
_entity.pdbx_description
1 polymer ?
#
loop_
_entity_poly.entity_id
_entity_poly.type
_entity_poly.pdbx_seq_one_letter_code
_entity_poly.pdbx_strand_id
1 'polypeptide(L)'
;EALTGIDVTTGKADLKTNKESTFKKINLEAAKEIALQMKLRNISGIIIVDFINMSNNKDYDILTHEMLEYLTNDFSISNVVDITKLGLMELTRKKKEKSLEEIVNEKKDDN
;
A
#
# COMPACT_ATOMS: atom_id res chain seq x y z
N GLU A 1 14.24 -0.95 -12.47
CA GLU A 1 13.25 -0.56 -11.49
C GLU A 1 13.42 -1.33 -10.19
N ALA A 2 13.23 -0.64 -9.09
CA ALA A 2 13.38 -1.28 -7.78
C ALA A 2 12.21 -2.22 -7.49
N LEU A 3 12.51 -3.30 -6.80
CA LEU A 3 11.52 -4.25 -6.30
C LEU A 3 11.61 -4.30 -4.78
N THR A 4 10.51 -4.02 -4.11
CA THR A 4 10.43 -4.05 -2.65
C THR A 4 9.43 -5.11 -2.23
N GLY A 5 9.87 -6.05 -1.39
CA GLY A 5 9.01 -7.07 -0.83
C GLY A 5 8.71 -6.77 0.64
N ILE A 6 7.45 -6.88 1.02
CA ILE A 6 6.98 -6.65 2.38
C ILE A 6 6.13 -7.83 2.81
N ASP A 7 6.47 -8.43 3.93
CA ASP A 7 5.71 -9.54 4.49
C ASP A 7 4.93 -9.06 5.71
N VAL A 8 3.60 -9.20 5.65
CA VAL A 8 2.74 -8.91 6.79
C VAL A 8 2.77 -10.13 7.68
N THR A 9 3.67 -10.11 8.63
CA THR A 9 3.84 -11.26 9.49
C THR A 9 2.77 -11.29 10.58
N THR A 10 2.33 -12.49 10.86
CA THR A 10 1.51 -12.78 12.01
C THR A 10 2.36 -13.22 13.19
N GLY A 11 3.63 -12.82 13.19
CA GLY A 11 4.63 -13.33 14.13
C GLY A 11 4.26 -13.20 15.60
N LYS A 12 3.31 -12.34 15.92
CA LYS A 12 2.78 -12.20 17.28
C LYS A 12 1.34 -12.70 17.38
N ALA A 13 0.77 -13.19 16.30
CA ALA A 13 -0.60 -13.68 16.27
C ALA A 13 -0.60 -15.19 16.07
N ASP A 14 -1.42 -15.87 16.85
CA ASP A 14 -1.60 -17.30 16.69
C ASP A 14 -2.64 -17.56 15.61
N LEU A 15 -2.18 -17.97 14.44
CA LEU A 15 -3.06 -18.23 13.28
C LEU A 15 -4.08 -19.31 13.55
N LYS A 16 -3.81 -20.23 14.47
CA LYS A 16 -4.73 -21.34 14.78
C LYS A 16 -5.95 -20.87 15.55
N THR A 17 -5.82 -19.79 16.31
CA THR A 17 -6.89 -19.25 17.13
C THR A 17 -7.52 -18.00 16.55
N ASN A 18 -6.88 -17.36 15.56
CA ASN A 18 -7.39 -16.13 14.98
C ASN A 18 -8.50 -16.40 13.97
N LYS A 19 -9.56 -15.60 14.06
CA LYS A 19 -10.70 -15.66 13.14
C LYS A 19 -10.45 -14.77 11.93
N GLU A 20 -11.23 -15.00 10.85
CA GLU A 20 -11.16 -14.18 9.63
C GLU A 20 -11.28 -12.69 9.89
N SER A 21 -12.15 -12.28 10.82
CA SER A 21 -12.28 -10.86 11.18
C SER A 21 -10.99 -10.29 11.74
N THR A 22 -10.22 -11.11 12.45
CA THR A 22 -8.92 -10.71 12.99
C THR A 22 -7.88 -10.56 11.87
N PHE A 23 -7.88 -11.47 10.91
CA PHE A 23 -6.98 -11.39 9.75
C PHE A 23 -7.23 -10.12 8.93
N LYS A 24 -8.50 -9.81 8.69
CA LYS A 24 -8.91 -8.59 8.00
C LYS A 24 -8.39 -7.35 8.76
N LYS A 25 -8.59 -7.31 10.06
CA LYS A 25 -8.14 -6.20 10.89
C LYS A 25 -6.61 -6.02 10.82
N ILE A 26 -5.88 -7.12 10.96
CA ILE A 26 -4.41 -7.08 10.89
C ILE A 26 -3.95 -6.58 9.53
N ASN A 27 -4.55 -7.07 8.46
CA ASN A 27 -4.21 -6.65 7.11
C ASN A 27 -4.50 -5.15 6.89
N LEU A 28 -5.63 -4.66 7.37
CA LEU A 28 -5.98 -3.24 7.23
C LEU A 28 -5.03 -2.34 8.02
N GLU A 29 -4.68 -2.73 9.23
CA GLU A 29 -3.70 -1.99 10.03
C GLU A 29 -2.32 -2.00 9.36
N ALA A 30 -1.94 -3.15 8.82
CA ALA A 30 -0.67 -3.28 8.10
C ALA A 30 -0.66 -2.41 6.84
N ALA A 31 -1.75 -2.38 6.10
CA ALA A 31 -1.86 -1.56 4.89
C ALA A 31 -1.64 -0.08 5.20
N LYS A 32 -2.21 0.40 6.28
CA LYS A 32 -2.04 1.78 6.73
C LYS A 32 -0.58 2.09 7.04
N GLU A 33 0.07 1.21 7.79
CA GLU A 33 1.47 1.40 8.17
C GLU A 33 2.39 1.30 6.95
N ILE A 34 2.14 0.33 6.06
CA ILE A 34 2.92 0.15 4.84
C ILE A 34 2.82 1.39 3.96
N ALA A 35 1.61 1.91 3.77
CA ALA A 35 1.41 3.12 2.97
C ALA A 35 2.16 4.32 3.56
N LEU A 36 2.12 4.47 4.88
CA LEU A 36 2.87 5.51 5.57
C LEU A 36 4.37 5.38 5.33
N GLN A 37 4.91 4.17 5.50
CA GLN A 37 6.33 3.93 5.29
C GLN A 37 6.75 4.13 3.83
N MET A 38 5.90 3.74 2.89
CA MET A 38 6.16 3.97 1.46
C MET A 38 6.33 5.44 1.17
N LYS A 39 5.49 6.29 1.76
CA LYS A 39 5.56 7.74 1.59
C LYS A 39 6.76 8.34 2.30
N LEU A 40 6.98 7.97 3.56
CA LEU A 40 8.09 8.50 4.36
C LEU A 40 9.45 8.14 3.78
N ARG A 41 9.60 6.94 3.26
CA ARG A 41 10.85 6.44 2.68
C ARG A 41 10.94 6.68 1.17
N ASN A 42 9.90 7.25 0.60
CA ASN A 42 9.80 7.50 -0.85
C ASN A 42 10.12 6.25 -1.68
N ILE A 43 9.52 5.13 -1.29
CA ILE A 43 9.70 3.86 -2.01
C ILE A 43 8.99 3.96 -3.35
N SER A 44 9.69 3.61 -4.44
CA SER A 44 9.14 3.63 -5.78
C SER A 44 9.45 2.33 -6.52
N GLY A 45 8.80 2.14 -7.66
CA GLY A 45 8.95 0.94 -8.45
C GLY A 45 7.86 -0.07 -8.11
N ILE A 46 8.22 -1.34 -8.14
CA ILE A 46 7.30 -2.45 -7.88
C ILE A 46 7.35 -2.80 -6.39
N ILE A 47 6.20 -2.83 -5.77
CA ILE A 47 6.07 -3.21 -4.36
C ILE A 47 5.16 -4.43 -4.28
N ILE A 48 5.63 -5.48 -3.64
CA ILE A 48 4.85 -6.69 -3.42
C ILE A 48 4.62 -6.84 -1.93
N VAL A 49 3.36 -6.88 -1.52
CA VAL A 49 2.97 -7.05 -0.13
C VAL A 49 2.32 -8.42 0.03
N ASP A 50 2.86 -9.21 0.92
CA ASP A 50 2.33 -10.52 1.25
C ASP A 50 1.45 -10.39 2.49
N PHE A 51 0.14 -10.21 2.26
CA PHE A 51 -0.85 -10.09 3.32
C PHE A 51 -1.24 -11.47 3.85
N ILE A 52 -1.87 -11.48 5.01
CA ILE A 52 -2.45 -12.72 5.56
C ILE A 52 -3.57 -13.17 4.61
N ASN A 53 -3.58 -14.45 4.29
CA ASN A 53 -4.59 -15.02 3.41
C ASN A 53 -5.99 -14.90 4.03
N MET A 54 -6.92 -14.32 3.27
CA MET A 54 -8.31 -14.18 3.67
C MET A 54 -9.18 -14.98 2.72
N SER A 55 -10.25 -15.58 3.25
CA SER A 55 -11.14 -16.43 2.45
C SER A 55 -12.20 -15.62 1.70
N ASN A 56 -12.53 -14.40 2.15
CA ASN A 56 -13.59 -13.61 1.57
C ASN A 56 -13.03 -12.62 0.54
N ASN A 57 -13.47 -12.76 -0.71
CA ASN A 57 -13.02 -11.88 -1.80
C ASN A 57 -13.36 -10.41 -1.55
N LYS A 58 -14.47 -10.13 -0.88
CA LYS A 58 -14.87 -8.76 -0.56
C LYS A 58 -13.86 -8.09 0.39
N ASP A 59 -13.23 -8.87 1.26
CA ASP A 59 -12.23 -8.34 2.18
C ASP A 59 -10.96 -7.92 1.42
N TYR A 60 -10.62 -8.61 0.35
CA TYR A 60 -9.51 -8.18 -0.52
C TYR A 60 -9.85 -6.89 -1.26
N ASP A 61 -11.10 -6.72 -1.68
CA ASP A 61 -11.53 -5.48 -2.33
C ASP A 61 -11.45 -4.31 -1.36
N ILE A 62 -11.87 -4.51 -0.12
CA ILE A 62 -11.78 -3.50 0.94
C ILE A 62 -10.31 -3.16 1.20
N LEU A 63 -9.47 -4.17 1.32
CA LEU A 63 -8.04 -3.99 1.57
C LEU A 63 -7.37 -3.17 0.46
N THR A 64 -7.68 -3.50 -0.80
CA THR A 64 -7.17 -2.78 -1.96
C THR A 64 -7.61 -1.32 -1.95
N HIS A 65 -8.90 -1.10 -1.69
CA HIS A 65 -9.45 0.25 -1.62
C HIS A 65 -8.78 1.08 -0.53
N GLU A 66 -8.64 0.51 0.66
CA GLU A 66 -8.01 1.20 1.79
C GLU A 66 -6.53 1.50 1.52
N MET A 67 -5.81 0.56 0.91
CA MET A 67 -4.41 0.78 0.55
C MET A 67 -4.28 1.99 -0.38
N LEU A 68 -5.12 2.07 -1.41
CA LEU A 68 -5.10 3.18 -2.35
C LEU A 68 -5.50 4.50 -1.68
N GLU A 69 -6.47 4.46 -0.77
CA GLU A 69 -6.86 5.65 -0.01
C GLU A 69 -5.71 6.19 0.83
N TYR A 70 -4.97 5.31 1.51
CA TYR A 70 -3.82 5.72 2.32
C TYR A 70 -2.69 6.29 1.47
N LEU A 71 -2.63 5.94 0.19
CA LEU A 71 -1.60 6.42 -0.74
C LEU A 71 -2.03 7.68 -1.51
N THR A 72 -3.27 8.14 -1.32
CA THR A 72 -3.73 9.39 -1.97
C THR A 72 -3.07 10.62 -1.33
N ASN A 73 -3.17 11.75 -2.02
CA ASN A 73 -2.59 13.02 -1.58
C ASN A 73 -1.06 12.98 -1.41
N ASP A 74 -0.44 12.09 -2.14
CA ASP A 74 1.01 11.95 -2.20
C ASP A 74 1.50 12.58 -3.52
N PHE A 75 2.80 12.94 -3.55
CA PHE A 75 3.43 13.43 -4.78
C PHE A 75 3.81 12.30 -5.74
N SER A 76 3.19 11.15 -5.56
CA SER A 76 3.44 9.96 -6.36
C SER A 76 2.12 9.40 -6.86
N ILE A 77 2.20 8.60 -7.91
CA ILE A 77 1.06 7.87 -8.45
C ILE A 77 1.22 6.42 -8.05
N SER A 78 0.21 5.87 -7.39
CA SER A 78 0.20 4.48 -6.95
C SER A 78 -0.96 3.74 -7.58
N ASN A 79 -0.69 2.51 -8.02
CA ASN A 79 -1.72 1.63 -8.58
C ASN A 79 -1.54 0.23 -8.02
N VAL A 80 -2.66 -0.45 -7.80
CA VAL A 80 -2.65 -1.88 -7.54
C VAL A 80 -2.75 -2.58 -8.88
N VAL A 81 -1.72 -3.34 -9.22
CA VAL A 81 -1.65 -4.09 -10.47
C VAL A 81 -2.46 -5.38 -10.35
N ASP A 82 -2.30 -6.06 -9.23
CA ASP A 82 -2.96 -7.34 -9.00
C ASP A 82 -3.05 -7.63 -7.51
N ILE A 83 -4.00 -8.47 -7.14
CA ILE A 83 -4.06 -9.08 -5.82
C ILE A 83 -4.51 -10.52 -5.99
N THR A 84 -3.71 -11.45 -5.48
CA THR A 84 -3.99 -12.87 -5.62
C THR A 84 -4.86 -13.38 -4.48
N LYS A 85 -5.48 -14.53 -4.70
CA LYS A 85 -6.28 -15.21 -3.67
C LYS A 85 -5.45 -15.66 -2.47
N LEU A 86 -4.13 -15.69 -2.61
CA LEU A 86 -3.22 -16.05 -1.53
C LEU A 86 -2.78 -14.84 -0.70
N GLY A 87 -3.28 -13.66 -1.02
CA GLY A 87 -2.98 -12.44 -0.27
C GLY A 87 -1.81 -11.63 -0.80
N LEU A 88 -1.28 -11.99 -1.96
CA LEU A 88 -0.16 -11.27 -2.57
C LEU A 88 -0.67 -10.08 -3.37
N MET A 89 -0.34 -8.88 -2.91
CA MET A 89 -0.73 -7.63 -3.58
C MET A 89 0.48 -7.03 -4.29
N GLU A 90 0.34 -6.80 -5.59
CA GLU A 90 1.35 -6.12 -6.39
C GLU A 90 0.92 -4.68 -6.63
N LEU A 91 1.77 -3.74 -6.22
CA LEU A 91 1.57 -2.32 -6.43
C LEU A 91 2.70 -1.75 -7.25
N THR A 92 2.41 -0.65 -7.92
CA THR A 92 3.45 0.21 -8.48
C THR A 92 3.31 1.59 -7.86
N ARG A 93 4.44 2.21 -7.57
CA ARG A 93 4.46 3.59 -7.10
C ARG A 93 5.51 4.33 -7.92
N LYS A 94 5.06 5.36 -8.59
CA LYS A 94 5.91 6.16 -9.44
C LYS A 94 5.92 7.59 -8.93
N LYS A 95 7.11 8.12 -8.71
CA LYS A 95 7.25 9.51 -8.31
C LYS A 95 6.78 10.40 -9.44
N LYS A 96 5.90 11.34 -9.13
CA LYS A 96 5.42 12.30 -10.10
C LYS A 96 6.51 13.35 -10.33
N GLU A 97 7.10 13.34 -11.51
CA GLU A 97 8.10 14.33 -11.85
C GLU A 97 7.43 15.64 -12.24
N LYS A 98 7.96 16.73 -11.69
CA LYS A 98 7.55 18.06 -12.07
C LYS A 98 8.75 18.76 -12.67
N SER A 99 8.52 19.53 -13.73
CA SER A 99 9.56 20.38 -14.26
C SER A 99 9.89 21.47 -13.23
N LEU A 100 11.09 22.03 -13.33
CA LEU A 100 11.48 23.13 -12.47
C LEU A 100 10.53 24.32 -12.61
N GLU A 101 10.04 24.55 -13.80
CA GLU A 101 9.07 25.62 -14.10
C GLU A 101 7.75 25.41 -13.36
N GLU A 102 7.23 24.19 -13.34
CA GLU A 102 6.02 23.85 -12.61
C GLU A 102 6.18 24.07 -11.11
N ILE A 103 7.31 23.70 -10.55
CA ILE A 103 7.61 23.88 -9.14
C ILE A 103 7.64 25.37 -8.78
N VAL A 104 8.25 26.20 -9.62
CA VAL A 104 8.31 27.65 -9.41
C VAL A 104 6.91 28.27 -9.45
N ASN A 105 6.09 27.86 -10.41
CA ASN A 105 4.73 28.37 -10.53
C ASN A 105 3.85 27.98 -9.34
N GLU A 106 4.00 26.79 -8.79
CA GLU A 106 3.30 26.37 -7.59
C GLU A 106 3.67 27.24 -6.38
N LYS A 107 4.93 27.59 -6.22
CA LYS A 107 5.38 28.47 -5.14
C LYS A 107 4.80 29.87 -5.25
N LYS A 108 4.64 30.38 -6.47
CA LYS A 108 4.01 31.68 -6.69
C LYS A 108 2.53 31.65 -6.32
N ASP A 109 1.85 30.56 -6.64
CA ASP A 109 0.41 30.40 -6.35
C ASP A 109 0.15 30.27 -4.84
N ASP A 110 1.11 29.81 -4.07
CA ASP A 110 1.03 29.65 -2.62
C ASP A 110 1.21 30.98 -1.86
N ASN A 111 1.52 32.05 -2.56
CA ASN A 111 1.63 33.39 -1.98
C ASN A 111 0.27 34.13 -2.05
#